data_357025c9a25705e4e9664094bc0abf7c
#
_entry.id   357025c9a25705e4e9664094bc0abf7c
#
_cell.length_a   1.000
_cell.length_b   1.000
_cell.length_c   1.000
_cell.angle_alpha   90.00
_cell.angle_beta   90.00
_cell.angle_gamma   90.00
#
_symmetry.space_group_name_H-M   'P 1'
#
loop_
_entity.id
_entity.type
_entity.pdbx_description
1 polymer ?
#
loop_
_entity_poly.entity_id
_entity_poly.type
_entity_poly.pdbx_seq_one_letter_code
_entity_poly.pdbx_strand_id
1 'polypeptide(L)'
;MTTHTTPTHRRRIRLAAGTALALTALTGSALVLLPAAGAGAATGLTYGHCTKGHVVSMQLQHGDPGRIEAGFEVDHAKVGSLWSVALAHNGVRYYTGTQKALAPDGTFSVDKILPDRAGIDNVSGYARNPTSGEVCTVTARI
;
A
#
# COMPACT_ATOMS: atom_id res chain seq x y z
N MET A 1 -36.44 20.82 7.99
CA MET A 1 -35.33 21.20 7.07
C MET A 1 -34.12 21.55 7.93
N THR A 2 -33.19 20.66 8.06
CA THR A 2 -31.98 20.84 8.89
C THR A 2 -30.78 20.56 7.99
N THR A 3 -30.09 21.63 7.60
CA THR A 3 -28.89 21.58 6.73
C THR A 3 -27.66 21.28 7.59
N HIS A 4 -27.06 20.12 7.41
CA HIS A 4 -25.74 19.74 7.97
C HIS A 4 -24.61 20.26 7.08
N THR A 5 -23.88 21.26 7.56
CA THR A 5 -22.66 21.80 6.93
C THR A 5 -21.46 21.01 7.41
N THR A 6 -20.77 20.35 6.49
CA THR A 6 -19.52 19.61 6.75
C THR A 6 -18.32 20.58 6.73
N PRO A 7 -17.44 20.60 7.74
CA PRO A 7 -16.26 21.45 7.72
C PRO A 7 -15.13 20.81 6.87
N THR A 8 -14.70 21.55 5.85
CA THR A 8 -13.55 21.23 5.00
C THR A 8 -12.25 21.57 5.74
N HIS A 9 -11.50 20.57 6.18
CA HIS A 9 -10.19 20.76 6.84
C HIS A 9 -9.09 21.01 5.80
N ARG A 10 -8.84 22.28 5.45
CA ARG A 10 -7.65 22.67 4.64
C ARG A 10 -6.41 22.65 5.53
N ARG A 11 -5.53 21.67 5.34
CA ARG A 11 -4.17 21.67 5.89
C ARG A 11 -3.32 22.70 5.12
N ARG A 12 -2.94 23.79 5.79
CA ARG A 12 -1.98 24.76 5.27
C ARG A 12 -0.56 24.24 5.53
N ILE A 13 0.17 23.97 4.46
CA ILE A 13 1.62 23.71 4.50
C ILE A 13 2.30 25.08 4.68
N ARG A 14 3.02 25.25 5.77
CA ARG A 14 3.88 26.42 5.99
C ARG A 14 5.29 26.08 5.49
N LEU A 15 5.71 26.72 4.40
CA LEU A 15 7.12 26.80 4.04
C LEU A 15 7.79 27.80 4.98
N ALA A 16 8.79 27.36 5.71
CA ALA A 16 9.71 28.22 6.44
C ALA A 16 10.97 28.41 5.59
N ALA A 17 11.15 29.60 5.05
CA ALA A 17 12.41 30.06 4.48
C ALA A 17 13.27 30.60 5.63
N GLY A 18 14.44 30.03 5.83
CA GLY A 18 15.42 30.48 6.79
C GLY A 18 16.76 30.69 6.09
N THR A 19 17.06 31.95 5.75
CA THR A 19 18.39 32.44 5.37
C THR A 19 19.22 32.79 6.61
N ALA A 20 20.41 32.23 6.75
CA ALA A 20 21.46 32.84 7.56
C ALA A 20 22.84 32.46 7.02
N LEU A 21 23.55 33.46 6.47
CA LEU A 21 24.97 33.42 6.23
C LEU A 21 25.71 33.58 7.57
N ALA A 22 26.72 32.77 7.83
CA ALA A 22 27.83 33.09 8.70
C ALA A 22 29.07 32.35 8.21
N LEU A 23 30.02 33.09 7.65
CA LEU A 23 31.40 32.65 7.43
C LEU A 23 32.15 32.67 8.76
N THR A 24 32.70 31.54 9.18
CA THR A 24 33.86 31.49 10.08
C THR A 24 34.73 30.31 9.64
N ALA A 25 35.96 30.68 9.19
CA ALA A 25 37.02 29.75 8.86
C ALA A 25 37.65 29.25 10.18
N LEU A 26 37.64 27.96 10.40
CA LEU A 26 38.48 27.26 11.40
C LEU A 26 38.88 25.92 10.81
N THR A 27 40.22 25.77 10.64
CA THR A 27 40.90 24.52 10.29
C THR A 27 40.63 23.47 11.36
N GLY A 28 39.84 22.48 11.04
CA GLY A 28 39.55 21.34 11.92
C GLY A 28 39.21 20.14 11.08
N SER A 29 39.84 19.01 11.34
CA SER A 29 39.71 17.71 10.68
C SER A 29 38.25 17.40 10.29
N ALA A 30 37.98 17.33 8.99
CA ALA A 30 36.67 16.98 8.48
C ALA A 30 36.41 15.51 8.78
N LEU A 31 35.64 15.24 9.85
CA LEU A 31 34.87 14.01 9.93
C LEU A 31 33.82 14.09 8.80
N VAL A 32 34.07 13.39 7.72
CA VAL A 32 33.06 13.16 6.68
C VAL A 32 31.98 12.27 7.32
N LEU A 33 30.96 12.91 7.88
CA LEU A 33 29.69 12.24 8.16
C LEU A 33 29.09 11.92 6.79
N LEU A 34 29.35 10.70 6.32
CA LEU A 34 28.57 10.13 5.22
C LEU A 34 27.09 10.19 5.65
N PRO A 35 26.23 10.88 4.87
CA PRO A 35 24.81 10.77 5.14
C PRO A 35 24.48 9.27 5.06
N ALA A 36 23.94 8.73 6.14
CA ALA A 36 23.34 7.40 6.11
C ALA A 36 22.34 7.47 4.94
N ALA A 37 22.64 6.74 3.85
CA ALA A 37 21.70 6.57 2.77
C ALA A 37 20.44 6.01 3.43
N GLY A 38 19.41 6.83 3.54
CA GLY A 38 18.12 6.38 4.01
C GLY A 38 17.76 5.17 3.16
N ALA A 39 17.62 4.01 3.78
CA ALA A 39 17.11 2.83 3.11
C ALA A 39 15.75 3.25 2.53
N GLY A 40 15.73 3.59 1.23
CA GLY A 40 14.49 3.88 0.53
C GLY A 40 13.59 2.67 0.73
N ALA A 41 12.40 2.89 1.25
CA ALA A 41 11.43 1.82 1.41
C ALA A 41 11.28 1.12 0.05
N ALA A 42 11.70 -0.14 -0.02
CA ALA A 42 11.52 -0.93 -1.24
C ALA A 42 10.02 -1.06 -1.45
N THR A 43 9.52 -0.46 -2.54
CA THR A 43 8.10 -0.50 -2.91
C THR A 43 7.98 -1.41 -4.11
N GLY A 44 7.25 -2.51 -3.96
CA GLY A 44 6.99 -3.47 -5.04
C GLY A 44 5.52 -3.47 -5.42
N LEU A 45 5.20 -3.16 -6.69
CA LEU A 45 3.90 -3.39 -7.28
C LEU A 45 3.98 -4.62 -8.19
N THR A 46 3.14 -5.61 -7.93
CA THR A 46 3.06 -6.84 -8.71
C THR A 46 1.66 -7.03 -9.25
N TYR A 47 1.54 -7.34 -10.52
CA TYR A 47 0.28 -7.71 -11.16
C TYR A 47 0.11 -9.23 -11.14
N GLY A 48 -1.12 -9.66 -10.94
CA GLY A 48 -1.51 -11.06 -10.94
C GLY A 48 -2.41 -11.41 -12.12
N HIS A 49 -3.15 -12.51 -11.97
CA HIS A 49 -4.02 -13.04 -13.01
C HIS A 49 -5.46 -13.20 -12.51
N CYS A 50 -6.41 -12.77 -13.34
CA CYS A 50 -7.85 -13.02 -13.18
C CYS A 50 -8.36 -13.89 -14.34
N THR A 51 -9.20 -14.88 -14.04
CA THR A 51 -9.67 -15.86 -15.04
C THR A 51 -10.59 -15.29 -16.11
N LYS A 52 -11.10 -14.07 -15.91
CA LYS A 52 -12.00 -13.38 -16.86
C LYS A 52 -11.52 -12.00 -17.29
N GLY A 53 -10.23 -11.72 -17.07
CA GLY A 53 -9.57 -10.54 -17.66
C GLY A 53 -9.62 -9.26 -16.84
N HIS A 54 -10.14 -9.28 -15.60
CA HIS A 54 -9.95 -8.17 -14.66
C HIS A 54 -8.47 -8.04 -14.26
N VAL A 55 -8.09 -6.89 -13.77
CA VAL A 55 -6.74 -6.65 -13.27
C VAL A 55 -6.71 -6.88 -11.76
N VAL A 56 -5.70 -7.59 -11.29
CA VAL A 56 -5.42 -7.73 -9.86
C VAL A 56 -3.99 -7.31 -9.60
N SER A 57 -3.77 -6.56 -8.53
CA SER A 57 -2.45 -6.12 -8.11
C SER A 57 -2.21 -6.32 -6.62
N MET A 58 -0.92 -6.38 -6.25
CA MET A 58 -0.43 -6.39 -4.89
C MET A 58 0.70 -5.39 -4.78
N GLN A 59 0.55 -4.42 -3.91
CA GLN A 59 1.61 -3.48 -3.54
C GLN A 59 2.15 -3.85 -2.17
N LEU A 60 3.48 -3.98 -2.07
CA LEU A 60 4.17 -4.16 -0.80
C LEU A 60 5.13 -3.01 -0.59
N GLN A 61 5.21 -2.52 0.64
CA GLN A 61 6.19 -1.52 1.05
C GLN A 61 6.59 -1.75 2.51
N HIS A 62 7.84 -1.43 2.86
CA HIS A 62 8.24 -1.36 4.25
C HIS A 62 7.59 -0.12 4.89
N GLY A 63 6.85 -0.34 5.96
CA GLY A 63 6.25 0.71 6.78
C GLY A 63 7.12 1.07 7.98
N ASP A 64 6.50 1.19 9.15
CA ASP A 64 7.21 1.33 10.42
C ASP A 64 8.19 0.16 10.65
N PRO A 65 9.24 0.33 11.48
CA PRO A 65 10.19 -0.73 11.75
C PRO A 65 9.54 -2.06 12.13
N GLY A 66 9.90 -3.13 11.42
CA GLY A 66 9.35 -4.47 11.59
C GLY A 66 7.93 -4.65 11.03
N ARG A 67 7.51 -3.80 10.09
CA ARG A 67 6.19 -3.87 9.45
C ARG A 67 6.26 -3.73 7.94
N ILE A 68 5.39 -4.47 7.27
CA ILE A 68 5.13 -4.39 5.83
C ILE A 68 3.69 -3.91 5.64
N GLU A 69 3.51 -2.91 4.81
CA GLU A 69 2.20 -2.51 4.32
C GLU A 69 1.90 -3.28 3.04
N ALA A 70 0.76 -3.96 3.00
CA ALA A 70 0.31 -4.76 1.87
C ALA A 70 -1.05 -4.26 1.39
N GLY A 71 -1.10 -3.75 0.16
CA GLY A 71 -2.30 -3.34 -0.55
C GLY A 71 -2.65 -4.36 -1.63
N PHE A 72 -3.81 -4.98 -1.54
CA PHE A 72 -4.38 -5.88 -2.55
C PHE A 72 -5.53 -5.16 -3.24
N GLU A 73 -5.55 -5.15 -4.57
CA GLU A 73 -6.57 -4.45 -5.35
C GLU A 73 -7.06 -5.30 -6.53
N VAL A 74 -8.35 -5.21 -6.81
CA VAL A 74 -8.97 -5.73 -8.04
C VAL A 74 -9.69 -4.59 -8.74
N ASP A 75 -9.32 -4.37 -10.01
CA ASP A 75 -9.85 -3.29 -10.84
C ASP A 75 -10.87 -3.78 -11.86
N HIS A 76 -11.76 -2.86 -12.26
CA HIS A 76 -12.72 -3.01 -13.34
C HIS A 76 -13.74 -4.13 -13.14
N ALA A 77 -13.94 -4.60 -11.91
CA ALA A 77 -15.00 -5.54 -11.60
C ALA A 77 -16.39 -4.90 -11.79
N LYS A 78 -17.41 -5.71 -12.00
CA LYS A 78 -18.78 -5.20 -12.12
C LYS A 78 -19.17 -4.43 -10.86
N VAL A 79 -19.47 -3.13 -10.98
CA VAL A 79 -19.94 -2.28 -9.87
C VAL A 79 -21.06 -2.97 -9.10
N GLY A 80 -20.93 -2.99 -7.77
CA GLY A 80 -21.90 -3.62 -6.87
C GLY A 80 -21.70 -5.12 -6.67
N SER A 81 -20.83 -5.79 -7.44
CA SER A 81 -20.53 -7.21 -7.25
C SER A 81 -19.80 -7.47 -5.94
N LEU A 82 -20.08 -8.61 -5.33
CA LEU A 82 -19.44 -9.06 -4.09
C LEU A 82 -18.33 -10.06 -4.41
N TRP A 83 -17.21 -9.94 -3.67
CA TRP A 83 -16.03 -10.76 -3.83
C TRP A 83 -15.58 -11.30 -2.48
N SER A 84 -15.37 -12.60 -2.39
CA SER A 84 -14.69 -13.20 -1.24
C SER A 84 -13.20 -13.02 -1.42
N VAL A 85 -12.52 -12.41 -0.44
CA VAL A 85 -11.08 -12.10 -0.49
C VAL A 85 -10.36 -12.86 0.63
N ALA A 86 -9.18 -13.37 0.31
CA ALA A 86 -8.25 -13.96 1.29
C ALA A 86 -6.82 -13.47 0.99
N LEU A 87 -6.09 -13.13 2.04
CA LEU A 87 -4.67 -12.81 1.98
C LEU A 87 -3.89 -13.81 2.84
N ALA A 88 -2.72 -14.23 2.36
CA ALA A 88 -1.80 -15.06 3.13
C ALA A 88 -0.40 -14.43 3.13
N HIS A 89 0.29 -14.56 4.27
CA HIS A 89 1.66 -14.09 4.48
C HIS A 89 2.53 -15.30 4.85
N ASN A 90 3.56 -15.56 4.05
CA ASN A 90 4.43 -16.74 4.18
C ASN A 90 3.63 -18.08 4.30
N GLY A 91 2.58 -18.20 3.48
CA GLY A 91 1.72 -19.38 3.45
C GLY A 91 0.67 -19.45 4.55
N VAL A 92 0.70 -18.56 5.54
CA VAL A 92 -0.29 -18.51 6.62
C VAL A 92 -1.40 -17.53 6.25
N ARG A 93 -2.66 -17.99 6.33
CA ARG A 93 -3.81 -17.12 6.07
C ARG A 93 -3.91 -16.02 7.13
N TYR A 94 -3.90 -14.79 6.65
CA TYR A 94 -3.86 -13.60 7.48
C TYR A 94 -5.18 -12.82 7.49
N TYR A 95 -5.88 -12.84 6.37
CA TYR A 95 -7.14 -12.13 6.21
C TYR A 95 -8.13 -12.94 5.39
N THR A 96 -9.39 -12.86 5.75
CA THR A 96 -10.54 -13.26 4.94
C THR A 96 -11.66 -12.25 5.13
N GLY A 97 -12.36 -11.93 4.06
CA GLY A 97 -13.48 -11.00 4.10
C GLY A 97 -14.25 -10.98 2.79
N THR A 98 -15.31 -10.19 2.78
CA THR A 98 -16.07 -9.89 1.57
C THR A 98 -15.89 -8.42 1.22
N GLN A 99 -15.59 -8.14 -0.05
CA GLN A 99 -15.46 -6.80 -0.59
C GLN A 99 -16.53 -6.56 -1.64
N LYS A 100 -16.96 -5.32 -1.78
CA LYS A 100 -17.88 -4.88 -2.81
C LYS A 100 -17.17 -3.99 -3.80
N ALA A 101 -17.30 -4.30 -5.08
CA ALA A 101 -16.79 -3.44 -6.15
C ALA A 101 -17.55 -2.11 -6.17
N LEU A 102 -16.82 -0.99 -6.07
CA LEU A 102 -17.37 0.34 -5.89
C LEU A 102 -17.47 1.11 -7.22
N ALA A 103 -18.42 2.04 -7.30
CA ALA A 103 -18.48 3.00 -8.39
C ALA A 103 -17.34 4.03 -8.25
N PRO A 104 -16.84 4.62 -9.38
CA PRO A 104 -17.40 4.48 -10.73
C PRO A 104 -16.84 3.28 -11.52
N ASP A 105 -15.68 2.74 -11.19
CA ASP A 105 -14.86 1.85 -11.99
C ASP A 105 -14.90 0.36 -11.60
N GLY A 106 -15.58 0.05 -10.51
CA GLY A 106 -15.66 -1.33 -10.03
C GLY A 106 -14.44 -1.79 -9.25
N THR A 107 -13.62 -0.87 -8.76
CA THR A 107 -12.43 -1.20 -7.95
C THR A 107 -12.81 -1.52 -6.50
N PHE A 108 -12.05 -2.42 -5.88
CA PHE A 108 -12.01 -2.60 -4.43
C PHE A 108 -10.59 -2.93 -3.97
N SER A 109 -10.25 -2.51 -2.76
CA SER A 109 -8.95 -2.78 -2.14
C SER A 109 -9.07 -3.36 -0.75
N VAL A 110 -7.98 -3.99 -0.30
CA VAL A 110 -7.79 -4.47 1.06
C VAL A 110 -6.37 -4.15 1.49
N ASP A 111 -6.24 -3.22 2.44
CA ASP A 111 -4.96 -2.81 2.99
C ASP A 111 -4.73 -3.47 4.34
N LYS A 112 -3.54 -4.02 4.56
CA LYS A 112 -3.14 -4.70 5.79
C LYS A 112 -1.71 -4.37 6.17
N ILE A 113 -1.49 -4.28 7.47
CA ILE A 113 -0.15 -4.20 8.06
C ILE A 113 0.25 -5.60 8.51
N LEU A 114 1.38 -6.08 8.01
CA LEU A 114 1.96 -7.39 8.30
C LEU A 114 3.23 -7.24 9.13
N PRO A 115 3.61 -8.23 9.95
CA PRO A 115 4.92 -8.24 10.56
C PRO A 115 5.99 -8.49 9.48
N ASP A 116 7.03 -7.66 9.45
CA ASP A 116 8.25 -7.90 8.66
C ASP A 116 9.07 -8.99 9.38
N ARG A 117 9.35 -10.07 8.68
CA ARG A 117 10.09 -11.21 9.21
C ARG A 117 11.50 -11.25 8.63
N ALA A 118 12.40 -11.94 9.29
CA ALA A 118 13.75 -12.15 8.76
C ALA A 118 13.69 -12.95 7.44
N GLY A 119 14.28 -12.40 6.38
CA GLY A 119 14.31 -13.00 5.05
C GLY A 119 13.27 -12.40 4.11
N ILE A 120 12.93 -13.15 3.08
CA ILE A 120 11.95 -12.71 2.06
C ILE A 120 10.55 -12.96 2.57
N ASP A 121 9.74 -11.92 2.61
CA ASP A 121 8.31 -12.03 2.88
C ASP A 121 7.53 -12.25 1.57
N ASN A 122 6.74 -13.33 1.55
CA ASN A 122 5.85 -13.65 0.44
C ASN A 122 4.41 -13.34 0.86
N VAL A 123 3.75 -12.45 0.11
CA VAL A 123 2.33 -12.12 0.34
C VAL A 123 1.53 -12.55 -0.87
N SER A 124 0.52 -13.36 -0.66
CA SER A 124 -0.39 -13.80 -1.72
C SER A 124 -1.81 -13.32 -1.46
N GLY A 125 -2.45 -12.86 -2.55
CA GLY A 125 -3.84 -12.41 -2.59
C GLY A 125 -4.69 -13.32 -3.45
N TYR A 126 -5.90 -13.58 -3.00
CA TYR A 126 -6.93 -14.34 -3.69
C TYR A 126 -8.27 -13.61 -3.58
N ALA A 127 -8.96 -13.45 -4.70
CA ALA A 127 -10.33 -12.96 -4.72
C ALA A 127 -11.20 -13.87 -5.62
N ARG A 128 -12.44 -14.11 -5.19
CA ARG A 128 -13.44 -14.89 -5.95
C ARG A 128 -14.77 -14.18 -5.96
N ASN A 129 -15.33 -14.00 -7.14
CA ASN A 129 -16.70 -13.56 -7.31
C ASN A 129 -17.62 -14.82 -7.34
N PRO A 130 -18.49 -15.02 -6.37
CA PRO A 130 -19.34 -16.23 -6.31
C PRO A 130 -20.40 -16.26 -7.42
N THR A 131 -20.81 -15.11 -7.94
CA THR A 131 -21.83 -15.02 -8.98
C THR A 131 -21.25 -15.33 -10.36
N SER A 132 -20.11 -14.75 -10.71
CA SER A 132 -19.46 -14.96 -12.01
C SER A 132 -18.55 -16.20 -12.03
N GLY A 133 -18.16 -16.71 -10.87
CA GLY A 133 -17.16 -17.76 -10.72
C GLY A 133 -15.73 -17.31 -11.01
N GLU A 134 -15.51 -16.03 -11.24
CA GLU A 134 -14.19 -15.47 -11.52
C GLU A 134 -13.26 -15.58 -10.31
N VAL A 135 -11.99 -15.86 -10.60
CA VAL A 135 -10.92 -15.97 -9.61
C VAL A 135 -9.76 -15.09 -10.04
N CYS A 136 -9.27 -14.30 -9.10
CA CYS A 136 -8.06 -13.48 -9.24
C CYS A 136 -7.03 -13.91 -8.21
N THR A 137 -5.77 -14.02 -8.64
CA THR A 137 -4.64 -14.39 -7.78
C THR A 137 -3.42 -13.52 -8.08
N VAL A 138 -2.70 -13.15 -7.04
CA VAL A 138 -1.42 -12.43 -7.14
C VAL A 138 -0.50 -12.86 -6.00
N THR A 139 0.82 -12.88 -6.26
CA THR A 139 1.83 -13.09 -5.22
C THR A 139 2.96 -12.09 -5.42
N ALA A 140 3.26 -11.34 -4.37
CA ALA A 140 4.35 -10.37 -4.33
C ALA A 140 5.37 -10.76 -3.26
N ARG A 141 6.59 -10.22 -3.39
CA ARG A 141 7.72 -10.47 -2.48
C ARG A 141 8.40 -9.16 -2.14
N ILE A 142 8.89 -9.07 -0.93
CA ILE A 142 9.66 -7.93 -0.43
C ILE A 142 10.78 -8.42 0.48
#